data_bd9632170de8dac322805201e1c2da82
#
_entry.id   bd9632170de8dac322805201e1c2da82
#
_cell.length_a   1.000
_cell.length_b   1.000
_cell.length_c   1.000
_cell.angle_alpha   90.00
_cell.angle_beta   90.00
_cell.angle_gamma   90.00
#
_symmetry.space_group_name_H-M   'P 1'
#
loop_
_entity.id
_entity.type
_entity.pdbx_description
1 polymer ?
#
loop_
_entity_poly.entity_id
_entity_poly.type
_entity_poly.pdbx_seq_one_letter_code
_entity_poly.pdbx_strand_id
1 'polypeptide(L)'
;VEDGAIVGESTPQNPSGNSYIVYRDMEAHDFTLKFEIKVEGSGGSGFQYRSRTGIPWLANIPDNVTANVGPVNLNWMMTGPQADFWPSSADWTGQFYSENTPMRIQAWRGQVVEGSGLARKQQMGNIGDRKELASLVKMNDWNEYTVIARGSTCMHILNGQLMAVMVDDDPQSSNNWSGFFGIEIEATTKVYV
;
A
#
# COMPACT_ATOMS: atom_id res chain seq x y z
N VAL A 1 0.20 -21.36 2.34
CA VAL A 1 -0.18 -21.34 0.92
C VAL A 1 -1.46 -22.15 0.77
N GLU A 2 -2.48 -21.56 0.16
CA GLU A 2 -3.76 -22.22 -0.14
C GLU A 2 -4.02 -22.06 -1.65
N ASP A 3 -4.30 -23.16 -2.33
CA ASP A 3 -4.60 -23.19 -3.78
C ASP A 3 -3.61 -22.41 -4.67
N GLY A 4 -2.35 -22.41 -4.30
CA GLY A 4 -1.27 -21.72 -5.02
C GLY A 4 -1.05 -20.26 -4.60
N ALA A 5 -1.92 -19.69 -3.77
CA ALA A 5 -1.78 -18.34 -3.25
C ALA A 5 -0.99 -18.30 -1.93
N ILE A 6 -0.25 -17.23 -1.71
CA ILE A 6 0.27 -16.86 -0.39
C ILE A 6 -0.92 -16.34 0.42
N VAL A 7 -1.14 -16.90 1.60
CA VAL A 7 -2.28 -16.51 2.44
C VAL A 7 -1.79 -16.01 3.79
N GLY A 8 -2.31 -14.87 4.21
CA GLY A 8 -2.15 -14.35 5.54
C GLY A 8 -3.51 -14.05 6.18
N GLU A 9 -3.65 -14.29 7.48
CA GLU A 9 -4.90 -14.07 8.19
C GLU A 9 -4.67 -13.53 9.60
N SER A 10 -5.43 -12.49 9.94
CA SER A 10 -5.55 -11.97 11.29
C SER A 10 -7.00 -12.07 11.74
N THR A 11 -7.20 -12.64 12.92
CA THR A 11 -8.54 -12.89 13.48
C THR A 11 -8.68 -12.23 14.85
N PRO A 12 -9.91 -12.06 15.39
CA PRO A 12 -10.10 -11.58 16.76
C PRO A 12 -9.43 -12.48 17.83
N GLN A 13 -9.25 -13.76 17.53
CA GLN A 13 -8.60 -14.72 18.43
C GLN A 13 -7.08 -14.70 18.29
N ASN A 14 -6.58 -14.30 17.13
CA ASN A 14 -5.16 -14.11 16.85
C ASN A 14 -4.96 -12.76 16.16
N PRO A 15 -5.11 -11.66 16.91
CA PRO A 15 -5.04 -10.33 16.34
C PRO A 15 -3.61 -9.99 15.94
N SER A 16 -3.50 -9.33 14.79
CA SER A 16 -2.27 -8.73 14.32
C SER A 16 -2.54 -7.24 14.10
N GLY A 17 -1.66 -6.39 14.57
CA GLY A 17 -1.61 -5.03 14.07
C GLY A 17 -1.12 -5.04 12.64
N ASN A 18 -0.46 -3.98 12.20
CA ASN A 18 0.21 -4.00 10.90
C ASN A 18 1.32 -5.05 10.92
N SER A 19 1.12 -6.12 10.16
CA SER A 19 2.07 -7.22 9.99
C SER A 19 2.34 -7.44 8.51
N TYR A 20 3.54 -7.89 8.21
CA TYR A 20 4.00 -8.00 6.82
C TYR A 20 4.66 -9.34 6.57
N ILE A 21 4.39 -9.92 5.40
CA ILE A 21 5.30 -10.88 4.80
C ILE A 21 6.24 -10.11 3.87
N VAL A 22 7.54 -10.27 4.05
CA VAL A 22 8.57 -9.51 3.34
C VAL A 22 9.39 -10.44 2.45
N TYR A 23 9.45 -10.12 1.16
CA TYR A 23 10.37 -10.77 0.23
C TYR A 23 11.73 -10.08 0.30
N ARG A 24 12.74 -10.80 0.84
CA ARG A 24 14.05 -10.23 1.16
C ARG A 24 15.18 -10.61 0.20
N ASP A 25 14.90 -11.40 -0.81
CA ASP A 25 15.93 -11.87 -1.74
C ASP A 25 16.26 -10.84 -2.82
N MET A 26 15.50 -9.74 -2.89
CA MET A 26 15.69 -8.68 -3.85
C MET A 26 15.26 -7.33 -3.32
N GLU A 27 16.07 -6.31 -3.57
CA GLU A 27 15.68 -4.92 -3.46
C GLU A 27 15.48 -4.32 -4.85
N ALA A 28 14.43 -3.53 -5.03
CA ALA A 28 14.13 -2.92 -6.31
C ALA A 28 13.84 -1.42 -6.17
N HIS A 29 14.24 -0.66 -7.19
CA HIS A 29 13.92 0.74 -7.37
C HIS A 29 13.03 0.92 -8.61
N ASP A 30 13.51 0.46 -9.77
CA ASP A 30 12.79 0.50 -11.04
C ASP A 30 12.28 -0.87 -11.42
N PHE A 31 10.95 -1.01 -11.55
CA PHE A 31 10.32 -2.29 -11.86
C PHE A 31 8.92 -2.11 -12.47
N THR A 32 8.42 -3.18 -13.03
CA THR A 32 6.99 -3.40 -13.27
C THR A 32 6.62 -4.70 -12.57
N LEU A 33 5.70 -4.63 -11.63
CA LEU A 33 5.21 -5.75 -10.86
C LEU A 33 3.74 -5.99 -11.19
N LYS A 34 3.38 -7.25 -11.41
CA LYS A 34 2.01 -7.70 -11.54
C LYS A 34 1.73 -8.79 -10.51
N PHE A 35 0.58 -8.72 -9.88
CA PHE A 35 0.09 -9.72 -8.95
C PHE A 35 -1.44 -9.71 -8.94
N GLU A 36 -2.02 -10.81 -8.45
CA GLU A 36 -3.44 -10.87 -8.14
C GLU A 36 -3.61 -10.78 -6.63
N ILE A 37 -4.63 -10.08 -6.18
CA ILE A 37 -4.94 -9.91 -4.76
C ILE A 37 -6.44 -10.09 -4.51
N LYS A 38 -6.75 -10.86 -3.48
CA LYS A 38 -8.10 -10.94 -2.91
C LYS A 38 -8.01 -10.70 -1.43
N VAL A 39 -8.82 -9.79 -0.91
CA VAL A 39 -8.85 -9.42 0.50
C VAL A 39 -10.25 -9.54 1.05
N GLU A 40 -10.39 -10.22 2.18
CA GLU A 40 -11.64 -10.45 2.90
C GLU A 40 -11.53 -9.91 4.33
N GLY A 41 -12.65 -9.52 4.93
CA GLY A 41 -12.69 -9.03 6.31
C GLY A 41 -12.96 -7.55 6.42
N SER A 42 -12.60 -6.95 7.55
CA SER A 42 -12.89 -5.56 7.88
C SER A 42 -11.66 -4.64 7.94
N GLY A 43 -10.48 -5.22 7.94
CA GLY A 43 -9.22 -4.49 7.94
C GLY A 43 -8.74 -4.17 6.53
N GLY A 44 -7.51 -3.69 6.43
CA GLY A 44 -6.84 -3.36 5.20
C GLY A 44 -5.75 -4.35 4.81
N SER A 45 -5.25 -4.17 3.62
CA SER A 45 -4.06 -4.80 3.08
C SER A 45 -3.44 -3.87 2.05
N GLY A 46 -2.28 -4.23 1.57
CA GLY A 46 -1.63 -3.53 0.49
C GLY A 46 -0.34 -4.22 0.10
N PHE A 47 0.15 -3.87 -1.07
CA PHE A 47 1.43 -4.34 -1.55
C PHE A 47 2.47 -3.26 -1.38
N GLN A 48 3.43 -3.52 -0.49
CA GLN A 48 4.58 -2.66 -0.20
C GLN A 48 5.67 -2.85 -1.26
N TYR A 49 6.29 -1.78 -1.66
CA TYR A 49 7.42 -1.80 -2.59
C TYR A 49 8.40 -0.66 -2.27
N ARG A 50 9.63 -0.74 -2.74
CA ARG A 50 10.70 0.19 -2.37
C ARG A 50 10.85 0.39 -0.86
N SER A 51 10.34 -0.55 -0.06
CA SER A 51 10.17 -0.38 1.38
C SER A 51 11.34 -0.98 2.15
N ARG A 52 11.57 -0.46 3.35
CA ARG A 52 12.60 -0.92 4.27
C ARG A 52 11.97 -1.36 5.58
N THR A 53 12.61 -2.29 6.27
CA THR A 53 12.21 -2.76 7.61
C THR A 53 13.13 -2.20 8.69
N GLY A 54 12.68 -2.25 9.95
CA GLY A 54 13.48 -1.82 11.08
C GLY A 54 13.65 -0.30 11.22
N ILE A 55 12.90 0.47 10.44
CA ILE A 55 12.82 1.92 10.58
C ILE A 55 11.95 2.23 11.81
N PRO A 56 12.39 3.08 12.74
CA PRO A 56 11.56 3.52 13.84
C PRO A 56 10.24 4.11 13.36
N TRP A 57 9.22 3.99 14.17
CA TRP A 57 7.91 4.56 13.87
C TRP A 57 8.02 6.05 13.56
N LEU A 58 7.79 6.41 12.32
CA LEU A 58 7.90 7.79 11.82
C LEU A 58 6.52 8.47 11.73
N ALA A 59 5.45 7.69 11.62
CA ALA A 59 4.11 8.22 11.57
C ALA A 59 3.72 8.79 12.94
N ASN A 60 3.33 10.06 12.96
CA ASN A 60 2.79 10.68 14.17
C ASN A 60 1.33 10.23 14.33
N ILE A 61 1.16 8.97 14.76
CA ILE A 61 -0.16 8.37 14.98
C ILE A 61 -0.53 8.59 16.46
N PRO A 62 -1.70 9.14 16.74
CA PRO A 62 -2.15 9.27 18.12
C PRO A 62 -2.25 7.92 18.83
N ASP A 63 -1.87 7.86 20.10
CA ASP A 63 -1.85 6.61 20.90
C ASP A 63 -3.19 5.86 20.92
N ASN A 64 -4.31 6.59 20.81
CA ASN A 64 -5.63 5.98 20.74
C ASN A 64 -5.88 5.20 19.43
N VAL A 65 -5.16 5.52 18.37
CA VAL A 65 -5.24 4.77 17.11
C VAL A 65 -4.35 3.53 17.20
N THR A 66 -3.13 3.66 17.72
CA THR A 66 -2.22 2.51 17.89
C THR A 66 -2.79 1.47 18.85
N ALA A 67 -3.53 1.86 19.86
CA ALA A 67 -4.19 0.95 20.80
C ALA A 67 -5.26 0.04 20.14
N ASN A 68 -5.80 0.43 19.01
CA ASN A 68 -6.88 -0.29 18.33
C ASN A 68 -6.41 -1.22 17.20
N VAL A 69 -5.15 -1.12 16.79
CA VAL A 69 -4.63 -1.92 15.65
C VAL A 69 -3.95 -3.22 16.09
N GLY A 70 -3.87 -3.49 17.39
CA GLY A 70 -3.21 -4.67 17.93
C GLY A 70 -1.67 -4.55 17.96
N PRO A 71 -0.95 -5.64 18.32
CA PRO A 71 0.49 -5.61 18.46
C PRO A 71 1.19 -5.41 17.11
N VAL A 72 2.15 -4.49 17.06
CA VAL A 72 3.00 -4.21 15.92
C VAL A 72 4.44 -4.55 16.25
N ASN A 73 5.08 -5.37 15.42
CA ASN A 73 6.50 -5.65 15.54
C ASN A 73 7.30 -4.65 14.70
N LEU A 74 7.80 -3.61 15.33
CA LEU A 74 8.54 -2.53 14.67
C LEU A 74 9.77 -3.01 13.89
N ASN A 75 10.38 -4.13 14.27
CA ASN A 75 11.53 -4.68 13.53
C ASN A 75 11.17 -5.15 12.13
N TRP A 76 9.89 -5.51 11.93
CA TRP A 76 9.36 -6.02 10.66
C TRP A 76 8.34 -5.08 10.03
N MET A 77 8.07 -3.95 10.68
CA MET A 77 7.26 -2.89 10.09
C MET A 77 7.92 -2.41 8.81
N MET A 78 7.17 -2.41 7.73
CA MET A 78 7.65 -1.85 6.47
C MET A 78 7.38 -0.35 6.41
N THR A 79 8.36 0.39 5.92
CA THR A 79 8.28 1.84 5.73
C THR A 79 8.50 2.15 4.26
N GLY A 80 7.56 2.81 3.62
CA GLY A 80 7.64 3.19 2.22
C GLY A 80 6.31 3.15 1.47
N PRO A 81 6.35 3.21 0.12
CA PRO A 81 5.16 3.24 -0.71
C PRO A 81 4.35 1.94 -0.65
N GLN A 82 3.04 2.10 -0.71
CA GLN A 82 2.07 1.01 -0.69
C GLN A 82 0.98 1.20 -1.74
N ALA A 83 0.67 0.14 -2.45
CA ALA A 83 -0.51 0.00 -3.28
C ALA A 83 -1.65 -0.55 -2.41
N ASP A 84 -2.49 0.35 -1.90
CA ASP A 84 -3.53 0.03 -0.92
C ASP A 84 -4.67 -0.81 -1.50
N PHE A 85 -5.21 -1.70 -0.66
CA PHE A 85 -6.40 -2.49 -0.93
C PHE A 85 -7.26 -2.69 0.33
N TRP A 86 -8.50 -2.20 0.30
CA TRP A 86 -9.44 -2.29 1.41
C TRP A 86 -10.69 -3.09 1.02
N PRO A 87 -10.92 -4.26 1.62
CA PRO A 87 -12.02 -5.15 1.24
C PRO A 87 -13.39 -4.65 1.69
N SER A 88 -13.44 -3.83 2.75
CA SER A 88 -14.68 -3.27 3.30
C SER A 88 -15.07 -1.94 2.67
N SER A 89 -14.17 -1.31 1.92
CA SER A 89 -14.42 -0.04 1.25
C SER A 89 -13.56 0.13 0.01
N ALA A 90 -14.22 0.21 -1.14
CA ALA A 90 -13.54 0.55 -2.38
C ALA A 90 -12.99 2.00 -2.38
N ASP A 91 -13.38 2.83 -1.41
CA ASP A 91 -12.97 4.24 -1.37
C ASP A 91 -11.46 4.42 -1.16
N TRP A 92 -10.80 3.48 -0.51
CA TRP A 92 -9.36 3.54 -0.22
C TRP A 92 -8.52 2.61 -1.10
N THR A 93 -9.16 1.76 -1.89
CA THR A 93 -8.45 0.88 -2.81
C THR A 93 -7.94 1.64 -4.03
N GLY A 94 -6.69 1.37 -4.42
CA GLY A 94 -6.05 1.95 -5.60
C GLY A 94 -5.36 3.29 -5.36
N GLN A 95 -5.35 3.80 -4.13
CA GLN A 95 -4.60 5.00 -3.76
C GLN A 95 -3.11 4.71 -3.61
N PHE A 96 -2.31 5.78 -3.64
CA PHE A 96 -0.90 5.74 -3.27
C PHE A 96 -0.75 6.15 -1.81
N TYR A 97 -0.31 5.23 -0.98
CA TYR A 97 -0.05 5.44 0.43
C TYR A 97 1.45 5.37 0.72
N SER A 98 1.91 6.02 1.76
CA SER A 98 3.28 5.92 2.25
C SER A 98 3.25 5.44 3.69
N GLU A 99 3.49 4.14 3.86
CA GLU A 99 3.36 3.44 5.14
C GLU A 99 4.48 3.85 6.10
N ASN A 100 4.14 3.93 7.40
CA ASN A 100 5.04 4.33 8.49
C ASN A 100 5.75 5.67 8.24
N THR A 101 5.13 6.57 7.48
CA THR A 101 5.64 7.92 7.25
C THR A 101 4.60 8.98 7.58
N PRO A 102 5.01 10.20 7.92
CA PRO A 102 4.07 11.30 8.09
C PRO A 102 3.34 11.69 6.80
N MET A 103 3.82 11.21 5.62
CA MET A 103 3.23 11.52 4.32
C MET A 103 1.85 10.88 4.12
N ARG A 104 1.64 9.65 4.58
CA ARG A 104 0.37 8.91 4.48
C ARG A 104 -0.18 8.84 3.05
N ILE A 105 -1.44 9.20 2.83
CA ILE A 105 -2.04 9.22 1.48
C ILE A 105 -1.41 10.34 0.67
N GLN A 106 -0.69 9.96 -0.39
CA GLN A 106 -0.01 10.89 -1.28
C GLN A 106 -0.88 11.24 -2.50
N ALA A 107 -1.48 10.22 -3.12
CA ALA A 107 -2.41 10.41 -4.21
C ALA A 107 -3.65 9.54 -3.99
N TRP A 108 -4.80 10.16 -3.95
CA TRP A 108 -6.07 9.45 -3.95
C TRP A 108 -6.30 8.79 -5.32
N ARG A 109 -7.09 7.73 -5.33
CA ARG A 109 -7.59 7.18 -6.59
C ARG A 109 -8.20 8.29 -7.46
N GLY A 110 -7.84 8.31 -8.73
CA GLY A 110 -8.22 9.33 -9.70
C GLY A 110 -7.23 10.48 -9.82
N GLN A 111 -6.19 10.56 -9.00
CA GLN A 111 -5.27 11.70 -8.99
C GLN A 111 -3.93 11.41 -9.65
N VAL A 112 -3.39 12.43 -10.29
CA VAL A 112 -1.97 12.58 -10.61
C VAL A 112 -1.42 13.64 -9.68
N VAL A 113 -0.43 13.25 -8.85
CA VAL A 113 0.14 14.13 -7.82
C VAL A 113 1.65 14.24 -8.02
N GLU A 114 2.15 15.45 -7.92
CA GLU A 114 3.57 15.75 -7.81
C GLU A 114 3.87 16.19 -6.37
N GLY A 115 4.94 15.67 -5.81
CA GLY A 115 5.40 16.00 -4.45
C GLY A 115 6.89 16.18 -4.35
N SER A 116 7.33 16.66 -3.18
CA SER A 116 8.73 16.70 -2.79
C SER A 116 8.81 16.25 -1.33
N GLY A 117 8.73 14.95 -1.12
CA GLY A 117 8.65 14.34 0.20
C GLY A 117 7.52 14.98 1.04
N LEU A 118 7.88 15.52 2.21
CA LEU A 118 6.97 16.27 3.08
C LEU A 118 6.80 17.75 2.72
N ALA A 119 7.71 18.30 1.90
CA ALA A 119 7.76 19.75 1.70
C ALA A 119 6.66 20.28 0.80
N ARG A 120 6.22 19.47 -0.16
CA ARG A 120 5.23 19.87 -1.16
C ARG A 120 4.43 18.68 -1.67
N LYS A 121 3.13 18.90 -1.86
CA LYS A 121 2.25 17.98 -2.58
C LYS A 121 1.21 18.79 -3.36
N GLN A 122 1.12 18.55 -4.67
CA GLN A 122 0.21 19.25 -5.55
C GLN A 122 -0.47 18.28 -6.52
N GLN A 123 -1.78 18.34 -6.61
CA GLN A 123 -2.51 17.62 -7.65
C GLN A 123 -2.28 18.28 -9.01
N MET A 124 -1.69 17.53 -9.94
CA MET A 124 -1.34 18.00 -11.29
C MET A 124 -2.41 17.64 -12.31
N GLY A 125 -3.22 16.64 -12.03
CA GLY A 125 -4.24 16.17 -12.95
C GLY A 125 -5.23 15.22 -12.30
N ASN A 126 -6.22 14.85 -13.12
CA ASN A 126 -7.25 13.90 -12.77
C ASN A 126 -7.31 12.81 -13.86
N ILE A 127 -7.34 11.54 -13.43
CA ILE A 127 -7.42 10.37 -14.31
C ILE A 127 -8.89 9.96 -14.53
N GLY A 128 -9.74 10.24 -13.54
CA GLY A 128 -11.14 9.88 -13.54
C GLY A 128 -11.83 10.20 -12.21
N ASP A 129 -13.14 10.10 -12.18
CA ASP A 129 -13.90 10.29 -10.95
C ASP A 129 -13.61 9.16 -9.96
N ARG A 130 -13.38 9.53 -8.70
CA ARG A 130 -13.00 8.58 -7.64
C ARG A 130 -14.05 7.50 -7.38
N LYS A 131 -15.34 7.83 -7.51
CA LYS A 131 -16.45 6.89 -7.30
C LYS A 131 -16.66 5.98 -8.51
N GLU A 132 -16.51 6.54 -9.72
CA GLU A 132 -16.59 5.74 -10.95
C GLU A 132 -15.46 4.69 -10.97
N LEU A 133 -14.23 5.10 -10.64
CA LEU A 133 -13.09 4.19 -10.52
C LEU A 133 -13.27 3.13 -9.41
N ALA A 134 -14.03 3.45 -8.35
CA ALA A 134 -14.37 2.48 -7.30
C ALA A 134 -15.17 1.29 -7.83
N SER A 135 -16.01 1.49 -8.84
CA SER A 135 -16.84 0.43 -9.42
C SER A 135 -16.04 -0.67 -10.11
N LEU A 136 -14.79 -0.42 -10.41
CA LEU A 136 -13.87 -1.38 -11.03
C LEU A 136 -13.21 -2.32 -10.02
N VAL A 137 -13.32 -2.02 -8.72
CA VAL A 137 -12.80 -2.86 -7.64
C VAL A 137 -13.76 -4.02 -7.41
N LYS A 138 -13.27 -5.24 -7.51
CA LYS A 138 -14.03 -6.46 -7.22
C LYS A 138 -13.89 -6.78 -5.73
N MET A 139 -14.88 -6.39 -4.95
CA MET A 139 -14.89 -6.61 -3.49
C MET A 139 -14.99 -8.08 -3.16
N ASN A 140 -14.14 -8.57 -2.23
CA ASN A 140 -14.05 -9.98 -1.82
C ASN A 140 -13.77 -10.97 -2.98
N ASP A 141 -13.19 -10.49 -4.07
CA ASP A 141 -12.83 -11.29 -5.23
C ASP A 141 -11.43 -10.92 -5.73
N TRP A 142 -10.90 -11.70 -6.67
CA TRP A 142 -9.59 -11.50 -7.24
C TRP A 142 -9.53 -10.24 -8.10
N ASN A 143 -8.53 -9.40 -7.83
CA ASN A 143 -8.20 -8.21 -8.59
C ASN A 143 -6.77 -8.31 -9.12
N GLU A 144 -6.55 -7.97 -10.39
CA GLU A 144 -5.20 -7.80 -10.94
C GLU A 144 -4.67 -6.42 -10.54
N TYR A 145 -3.52 -6.40 -9.90
CA TYR A 145 -2.81 -5.16 -9.59
C TYR A 145 -1.51 -5.08 -10.39
N THR A 146 -1.24 -3.94 -11.01
CA THR A 146 0.04 -3.63 -11.63
C THR A 146 0.61 -2.37 -10.97
N VAL A 147 1.84 -2.48 -10.48
CA VAL A 147 2.62 -1.35 -9.98
C VAL A 147 3.78 -1.11 -10.94
N ILE A 148 3.89 0.12 -11.43
CA ILE A 148 5.01 0.57 -12.24
C ILE A 148 5.76 1.63 -11.45
N ALA A 149 7.04 1.39 -11.17
CA ALA A 149 7.93 2.36 -10.57
C ALA A 149 9.11 2.62 -11.51
N ARG A 150 9.34 3.89 -11.84
CA ARG A 150 10.44 4.34 -12.71
C ARG A 150 10.93 5.70 -12.26
N GLY A 151 12.20 5.79 -11.84
CA GLY A 151 12.74 7.02 -11.26
C GLY A 151 11.86 7.54 -10.13
N SER A 152 11.45 8.78 -10.18
CA SER A 152 10.56 9.42 -9.21
C SER A 152 9.07 9.11 -9.40
N THR A 153 8.70 8.34 -10.43
CA THR A 153 7.29 8.10 -10.78
C THR A 153 6.83 6.71 -10.37
N CYS A 154 5.70 6.67 -9.68
CA CYS A 154 4.99 5.43 -9.35
C CYS A 154 3.55 5.49 -9.88
N MET A 155 3.07 4.40 -10.46
CA MET A 155 1.73 4.26 -11.01
C MET A 155 1.07 3.01 -10.43
N HIS A 156 -0.17 3.15 -10.00
CA HIS A 156 -1.02 2.06 -9.56
C HIS A 156 -2.11 1.81 -10.60
N ILE A 157 -2.19 0.57 -11.08
CA ILE A 157 -3.15 0.12 -12.08
C ILE A 157 -3.90 -1.07 -11.48
N LEU A 158 -5.23 -1.00 -11.43
CA LEU A 158 -6.08 -2.06 -10.91
C LEU A 158 -7.07 -2.50 -11.98
N ASN A 159 -7.14 -3.80 -12.24
CA ASN A 159 -7.99 -4.39 -13.27
C ASN A 159 -7.85 -3.70 -14.64
N GLY A 160 -6.61 -3.34 -15.01
CA GLY A 160 -6.29 -2.68 -16.27
C GLY A 160 -6.52 -1.15 -16.28
N GLN A 161 -7.08 -0.58 -15.21
CA GLN A 161 -7.35 0.86 -15.11
C GLN A 161 -6.31 1.56 -14.25
N LEU A 162 -5.73 2.66 -14.75
CA LEU A 162 -4.86 3.54 -13.97
C LEU A 162 -5.65 4.17 -12.82
N MET A 163 -5.19 3.98 -11.59
CA MET A 163 -5.86 4.43 -10.38
C MET A 163 -5.20 5.65 -9.74
N ALA A 164 -3.89 5.67 -9.67
CA ALA A 164 -3.15 6.78 -9.07
C ALA A 164 -1.77 6.92 -9.72
N VAL A 165 -1.27 8.14 -9.78
CA VAL A 165 0.10 8.45 -10.17
C VAL A 165 0.70 9.36 -9.11
N MET A 166 1.87 8.99 -8.61
CA MET A 166 2.69 9.79 -7.73
C MET A 166 4.04 10.07 -8.36
N VAL A 167 4.42 11.33 -8.46
CA VAL A 167 5.76 11.78 -8.83
C VAL A 167 6.36 12.47 -7.62
N ASP A 168 7.44 11.93 -7.07
CA ASP A 168 8.14 12.52 -5.92
C ASP A 168 9.55 12.91 -6.33
N ASP A 169 9.81 14.22 -6.41
CA ASP A 169 11.09 14.76 -6.85
C ASP A 169 12.15 14.88 -5.73
N ASP A 170 11.81 14.48 -4.49
CA ASP A 170 12.77 14.44 -3.40
C ASP A 170 13.54 13.10 -3.39
N PRO A 171 14.83 13.09 -3.71
CA PRO A 171 15.63 11.87 -3.73
C PRO A 171 15.81 11.23 -2.34
N GLN A 172 15.53 11.96 -1.27
CA GLN A 172 15.60 11.46 0.11
C GLN A 172 14.27 10.87 0.59
N SER A 173 13.19 11.10 -0.14
CA SER A 173 11.88 10.53 0.19
C SER A 173 11.90 8.99 0.16
N SER A 174 11.15 8.38 1.08
CA SER A 174 10.93 6.92 1.08
C SER A 174 10.32 6.40 -0.22
N ASN A 175 9.61 7.25 -0.96
CA ASN A 175 9.05 6.91 -2.26
C ASN A 175 10.12 6.61 -3.32
N ASN A 176 11.35 7.09 -3.09
CA ASN A 176 12.48 6.96 -4.01
C ASN A 176 13.58 5.99 -3.50
N TRP A 177 13.29 5.22 -2.45
CA TRP A 177 14.25 4.22 -1.99
C TRP A 177 14.36 3.04 -2.98
N SER A 178 15.51 2.35 -2.92
CA SER A 178 15.59 0.94 -3.26
C SER A 178 15.22 0.13 -2.03
N GLY A 179 14.37 -0.87 -2.20
CA GLY A 179 13.88 -1.63 -1.05
C GLY A 179 13.10 -2.88 -1.42
N PHE A 180 12.55 -3.50 -0.40
CA PHE A 180 11.88 -4.79 -0.44
C PHE A 180 10.44 -4.68 -0.96
N PHE A 181 9.91 -5.82 -1.36
CA PHE A 181 8.50 -6.07 -1.56
C PHE A 181 7.89 -6.73 -0.33
N GLY A 182 6.62 -6.45 -0.08
CA GLY A 182 5.89 -7.10 1.00
C GLY A 182 4.38 -6.99 0.86
N ILE A 183 3.68 -7.80 1.61
CA ILE A 183 2.22 -7.80 1.69
C ILE A 183 1.84 -7.50 3.12
N GLU A 184 0.95 -6.54 3.31
CA GLU A 184 0.42 -6.15 4.60
C GLU A 184 -0.81 -6.97 4.98
N ILE A 185 -0.97 -7.18 6.30
CA ILE A 185 -2.22 -7.58 6.93
C ILE A 185 -2.49 -6.60 8.05
N GLU A 186 -3.67 -6.00 8.03
CA GLU A 186 -4.10 -5.06 9.05
C GLU A 186 -5.44 -5.47 9.66
N ALA A 187 -5.56 -5.37 10.99
CA ALA A 187 -6.76 -5.69 11.75
C ALA A 187 -7.30 -7.11 11.48
N THR A 188 -8.60 -7.30 11.34
CA THR A 188 -9.26 -8.58 11.05
C THR A 188 -9.40 -8.76 9.55
N THR A 189 -8.36 -9.30 8.92
CA THR A 189 -8.25 -9.41 7.47
C THR A 189 -7.69 -10.77 7.07
N LYS A 190 -8.19 -11.30 5.97
CA LYS A 190 -7.57 -12.43 5.27
C LYS A 190 -7.19 -11.96 3.86
N VAL A 191 -5.92 -12.10 3.54
CA VAL A 191 -5.35 -11.69 2.26
C VAL A 191 -4.79 -12.89 1.51
N TYR A 192 -5.02 -12.92 0.22
CA TYR A 192 -4.52 -13.90 -0.73
C TYR A 192 -3.77 -13.17 -1.85
N VAL A 193 -2.59 -13.63 -2.19
CA VAL A 193 -1.75 -13.07 -3.25
C VAL A 193 -1.04 -14.18 -4.03
#